data_54019a2279924b9251b4b7b298d8c802
#
_entry.id   54019a2279924b9251b4b7b298d8c802
#
_cell.length_a   1.000
_cell.length_b   1.000
_cell.length_c   1.000
_cell.angle_alpha   90.00
_cell.angle_beta   90.00
_cell.angle_gamma   90.00
#
_symmetry.space_group_name_H-M   'P 1'
#
loop_
_entity.id
_entity.type
_entity.pdbx_description
1 polymer ?
#
loop_
_entity_poly.entity_id
_entity_poly.type
_entity_poly.pdbx_seq_one_letter_code
_entity_poly.pdbx_strand_id
1 'polypeptide(L)'
;MVDPVNATNKSNVQSAVVEGRTLELRQGDIGGVQHAWARLADAHDGDAVWLEISGDGGKTWIQCGRRSIQAGGRNYTDAQRTTSEAKVCMRAVAQLTGPRYETAAWC
;
A
#
# COMPACT_ATOMS: atom_id res chain seq x y z
N MET A 1 -9.48 -6.40 -6.64
CA MET A 1 -8.03 -6.28 -6.37
C MET A 1 -7.32 -7.53 -6.89
N VAL A 2 -6.11 -7.37 -7.36
CA VAL A 2 -5.33 -8.45 -7.97
C VAL A 2 -3.93 -8.52 -7.33
N ASP A 3 -3.29 -9.69 -7.38
CA ASP A 3 -1.95 -9.88 -6.85
C ASP A 3 -0.93 -9.16 -7.75
N PRO A 4 -0.09 -8.24 -7.20
CA PRO A 4 0.88 -7.50 -7.98
C PRO A 4 2.21 -8.22 -8.22
N VAL A 5 2.34 -9.49 -7.86
CA VAL A 5 3.64 -10.22 -7.90
C VAL A 5 4.30 -10.14 -9.27
N ASN A 6 3.54 -10.18 -10.36
CA ASN A 6 4.04 -10.12 -11.73
C ASN A 6 3.89 -8.75 -12.39
N ALA A 7 3.62 -7.70 -11.62
CA ALA A 7 3.54 -6.35 -12.16
C ALA A 7 4.89 -5.95 -12.79
N THR A 8 4.82 -5.15 -13.85
CA THR A 8 5.99 -4.59 -14.53
C THR A 8 6.15 -3.12 -14.18
N ASN A 9 7.34 -2.55 -14.43
CA ASN A 9 7.65 -1.14 -14.18
C ASN A 9 7.34 -0.71 -12.73
N LYS A 10 7.67 -1.57 -11.76
CA LYS A 10 7.41 -1.29 -10.34
C LYS A 10 8.27 -0.15 -9.83
N SER A 11 7.66 0.73 -9.04
CA SER A 11 8.38 1.79 -8.32
C SER A 11 7.61 2.22 -7.08
N ASN A 12 8.30 2.91 -6.17
CA ASN A 12 7.64 3.53 -5.03
C ASN A 12 7.14 4.93 -5.42
N VAL A 13 5.90 5.23 -5.10
CA VAL A 13 5.35 6.60 -5.22
C VAL A 13 5.48 7.37 -3.92
N GLN A 14 5.35 6.68 -2.79
CA GLN A 14 5.55 7.23 -1.46
C GLN A 14 6.23 6.18 -0.59
N SER A 15 7.05 6.62 0.35
CA SER A 15 7.65 5.72 1.32
C SER A 15 7.91 6.43 2.65
N ALA A 16 7.97 5.65 3.72
CA ALA A 16 8.28 6.13 5.06
C ALA A 16 8.98 5.04 5.85
N VAL A 17 10.03 5.40 6.59
CA VAL A 17 10.67 4.48 7.51
C VAL A 17 9.90 4.51 8.83
N VAL A 18 9.44 3.34 9.29
CA VAL A 18 8.60 3.22 10.47
C VAL A 18 9.15 2.11 11.37
N GLU A 19 9.86 2.50 12.42
CA GLU A 19 10.47 1.59 13.41
C GLU A 19 11.30 0.47 12.76
N GLY A 20 12.23 0.86 11.87
CA GLY A 20 13.12 -0.08 11.19
C GLY A 20 12.51 -0.82 10.01
N ARG A 21 11.23 -0.58 9.68
CA ARG A 21 10.58 -1.10 8.48
C ARG A 21 10.46 0.02 7.47
N THR A 22 10.24 -0.32 6.20
CA THR A 22 9.93 0.67 5.17
C THR A 22 8.52 0.43 4.66
N LEU A 23 7.63 1.38 4.96
CA LEU A 23 6.26 1.38 4.45
C LEU A 23 6.26 2.05 3.08
N GLU A 24 5.72 1.36 2.08
CA GLU A 24 5.77 1.78 0.69
C GLU A 24 4.39 1.77 0.06
N LEU A 25 4.04 2.86 -0.61
CA LEU A 25 2.98 2.86 -1.60
C LEU A 25 3.65 2.64 -2.95
N ARG A 26 3.39 1.47 -3.55
CA ARG A 26 4.03 1.07 -4.79
C ARG A 26 3.07 1.18 -5.96
N GLN A 27 3.63 1.35 -7.14
CA GLN A 27 2.89 1.30 -8.40
C GLN A 27 3.56 0.35 -9.37
N GLY A 28 2.80 -0.10 -10.35
CA GLY A 28 3.29 -0.92 -11.44
C GLY A 28 2.15 -1.24 -12.41
N ASP A 29 2.48 -1.89 -13.52
CA ASP A 29 1.53 -2.24 -14.56
C ASP A 29 1.15 -3.71 -14.48
N ILE A 30 -0.14 -3.98 -14.49
CA ILE A 30 -0.70 -5.34 -14.54
C ILE A 30 -1.62 -5.40 -15.76
N GLY A 31 -1.27 -6.25 -16.72
CA GLY A 31 -2.01 -6.31 -17.99
C GLY A 31 -1.98 -4.99 -18.75
N GLY A 32 -0.89 -4.21 -18.64
CA GLY A 32 -0.76 -2.90 -19.28
C GLY A 32 -1.52 -1.77 -18.59
N VAL A 33 -2.10 -2.01 -17.42
CA VAL A 33 -2.90 -1.03 -16.67
C VAL A 33 -2.22 -0.71 -15.35
N GLN A 34 -2.07 0.58 -15.03
CA GLN A 34 -1.44 1.02 -13.79
C GLN A 34 -2.26 0.61 -12.57
N HIS A 35 -1.56 0.05 -11.59
CA HIS A 35 -2.10 -0.36 -10.30
C HIS A 35 -1.22 0.17 -9.18
N ALA A 36 -1.78 0.24 -7.98
CA ALA A 36 -1.05 0.58 -6.77
C ALA A 36 -1.35 -0.42 -5.66
N TRP A 37 -0.38 -0.61 -4.76
CA TRP A 37 -0.52 -1.48 -3.60
C TRP A 37 0.39 -1.01 -2.48
N ALA A 38 0.17 -1.55 -1.28
CA ALA A 38 0.99 -1.26 -0.12
C ALA A 38 1.94 -2.40 0.17
N ARG A 39 3.17 -2.07 0.60
CA ARG A 39 4.19 -3.03 1.00
C ARG A 39 4.87 -2.56 2.28
N LEU A 40 5.18 -3.50 3.17
CA LEU A 40 5.96 -3.21 4.37
C LEU A 40 7.26 -4.03 4.32
N ALA A 41 8.33 -3.40 3.84
CA ALA A 41 9.65 -4.05 3.76
C ALA A 41 10.23 -4.19 5.16
N ASP A 42 10.95 -5.30 5.40
CA ASP A 42 11.52 -5.65 6.70
C ASP A 42 10.47 -5.77 7.80
N ALA A 43 9.27 -6.19 7.45
CA ALA A 43 8.19 -6.39 8.39
C ALA A 43 8.50 -7.49 9.40
N HIS A 44 7.93 -7.37 10.59
CA HIS A 44 8.04 -8.36 11.65
C HIS A 44 6.75 -9.16 11.77
N ASP A 45 6.87 -10.34 12.35
CA ASP A 45 5.72 -11.18 12.63
C ASP A 45 4.69 -10.44 13.48
N GLY A 46 3.43 -10.46 13.05
CA GLY A 46 2.34 -9.75 13.70
C GLY A 46 2.07 -8.34 13.17
N ASP A 47 2.94 -7.79 12.31
CA ASP A 47 2.64 -6.53 11.63
C ASP A 47 1.49 -6.73 10.63
N ALA A 48 0.82 -5.64 10.27
CA ALA A 48 -0.17 -5.64 9.21
C ALA A 48 0.05 -4.46 8.26
N VAL A 49 -0.35 -4.63 7.02
CA VAL A 49 -0.26 -3.60 5.98
C VAL A 49 -1.53 -3.59 5.16
N TRP A 50 -1.98 -2.41 4.73
CA TRP A 50 -3.13 -2.28 3.84
C TRP A 50 -3.03 -1.03 2.99
N LEU A 51 -3.83 -1.02 1.93
CA LEU A 51 -4.02 0.14 1.08
C LEU A 51 -5.23 0.91 1.57
N GLU A 52 -5.16 2.24 1.60
CA GLU A 52 -6.32 3.09 1.85
C GLU A 52 -6.60 3.94 0.61
N ILE A 53 -7.88 4.08 0.30
CA ILE A 53 -8.36 4.81 -0.86
C ILE A 53 -9.36 5.86 -0.40
N SER A 54 -9.18 7.08 -0.89
CA SER A 54 -10.10 8.20 -0.68
C SER A 54 -10.74 8.60 -2.00
N GLY A 55 -12.03 8.89 -1.98
CA GLY A 55 -12.76 9.45 -3.12
C GLY A 55 -13.10 10.94 -2.97
N ASP A 56 -12.62 11.58 -1.90
CA ASP A 56 -13.00 12.96 -1.55
C ASP A 56 -11.77 13.85 -1.29
N GLY A 57 -10.67 13.57 -1.97
CA GLY A 57 -9.44 14.36 -1.88
C GLY A 57 -8.64 14.14 -0.59
N GLY A 58 -8.82 13.00 0.06
CA GLY A 58 -8.09 12.65 1.28
C GLY A 58 -8.79 13.04 2.57
N LYS A 59 -10.08 13.39 2.52
CA LYS A 59 -10.85 13.74 3.73
C LYS A 59 -11.29 12.50 4.49
N THR A 60 -11.75 11.47 3.77
CA THR A 60 -12.12 10.17 4.36
C THR A 60 -11.43 9.05 3.60
N TRP A 61 -11.17 7.93 4.29
CA TRP A 61 -10.38 6.84 3.75
C TRP A 61 -11.09 5.50 3.97
N ILE A 62 -10.99 4.61 2.98
CA ILE A 62 -11.53 3.26 3.02
C ILE A 62 -10.36 2.28 3.02
N GLN A 63 -10.34 1.39 4.00
CA GLN A 63 -9.36 0.33 4.09
C GLN A 63 -9.63 -0.73 3.01
N CYS A 64 -8.59 -1.10 2.27
CA CYS A 64 -8.67 -2.12 1.23
C CYS A 64 -7.54 -3.14 1.39
N GLY A 65 -7.88 -4.43 1.28
CA GLY A 65 -6.88 -5.48 1.13
C GLY A 65 -5.93 -5.65 2.31
N ARG A 66 -6.41 -5.54 3.55
CA ARG A 66 -5.58 -5.71 4.74
C ARG A 66 -4.89 -7.08 4.74
N ARG A 67 -3.59 -7.07 5.00
CA ARG A 67 -2.76 -8.28 5.08
C ARG A 67 -2.06 -8.33 6.43
N SER A 68 -2.32 -9.38 7.20
CA SER A 68 -1.51 -9.70 8.38
C SER A 68 -0.25 -10.42 7.93
N ILE A 69 0.90 -9.98 8.47
CA ILE A 69 2.20 -10.45 8.03
C ILE A 69 2.74 -11.45 9.05
N GLN A 70 3.24 -12.58 8.54
CA GLN A 70 3.97 -13.57 9.33
C GLN A 70 5.39 -13.69 8.78
N ALA A 71 6.35 -13.98 9.66
CA ALA A 71 7.75 -14.10 9.28
C ALA A 71 7.93 -15.05 8.09
N GLY A 72 8.61 -14.57 7.05
CA GLY A 72 8.81 -15.30 5.79
C GLY A 72 7.59 -15.33 4.86
N GLY A 73 6.48 -14.70 5.26
CA GLY A 73 5.26 -14.62 4.46
C GLY A 73 5.19 -13.38 3.58
N ARG A 74 4.07 -13.24 2.91
CA ARG A 74 3.80 -12.11 2.01
C ARG A 74 3.68 -10.80 2.80
N ASN A 75 4.41 -9.77 2.37
CA ASN A 75 4.48 -8.47 3.04
C ASN A 75 3.87 -7.33 2.22
N TYR A 76 2.99 -7.63 1.28
CA TYR A 76 2.35 -6.64 0.41
C TYR A 76 0.88 -7.03 0.16
N THR A 77 0.07 -6.03 -0.18
CA THR A 77 -1.36 -6.21 -0.41
C THR A 77 -1.64 -6.59 -1.87
N ASP A 78 -2.88 -6.97 -2.14
CA ASP A 78 -3.39 -6.96 -3.50
C ASP A 78 -3.39 -5.53 -4.03
N ALA A 79 -3.38 -5.40 -5.36
CA ALA A 79 -3.30 -4.14 -6.05
C ALA A 79 -4.67 -3.66 -6.54
N GLN A 80 -4.86 -2.36 -6.54
CA GLN A 80 -6.05 -1.67 -7.05
C GLN A 80 -5.66 -0.82 -8.24
N ARG A 81 -6.50 -0.81 -9.29
CA ARG A 81 -6.31 0.09 -10.42
C ARG A 81 -6.27 1.54 -9.95
N THR A 82 -5.34 2.30 -10.51
CA THR A 82 -5.30 3.75 -10.31
C THR A 82 -6.30 4.43 -11.26
N THR A 83 -6.58 5.69 -10.98
CA THR A 83 -7.46 6.51 -11.81
C THR A 83 -6.87 7.91 -11.94
N SER A 84 -7.22 8.61 -13.02
CA SER A 84 -6.82 10.01 -13.23
C SER A 84 -7.74 11.02 -12.55
N GLU A 85 -8.76 10.57 -11.83
CA GLU A 85 -9.67 11.49 -11.12
C GLU A 85 -8.95 12.19 -9.98
N ALA A 86 -8.96 13.52 -9.95
CA ALA A 86 -8.18 14.32 -9.01
C ALA A 86 -8.55 14.12 -7.54
N LYS A 87 -9.78 13.71 -7.26
CA LYS A 87 -10.25 13.48 -5.89
C LYS A 87 -9.93 12.09 -5.35
N VAL A 88 -9.46 11.18 -6.20
CA VAL A 88 -9.10 9.83 -5.76
C VAL A 88 -7.66 9.83 -5.32
N CYS A 89 -7.46 9.48 -4.06
CA CYS A 89 -6.13 9.42 -3.44
C CYS A 89 -5.90 8.04 -2.86
N MET A 90 -4.63 7.65 -2.78
CA MET A 90 -4.21 6.39 -2.18
C MET A 90 -3.08 6.64 -1.20
N ARG A 91 -2.99 5.79 -0.17
CA ARG A 91 -1.86 5.75 0.75
C ARG A 91 -1.67 4.33 1.28
N ALA A 92 -0.45 4.03 1.72
CA ALA A 92 -0.14 2.78 2.39
C ALA A 92 -0.22 2.98 3.90
N VAL A 93 -0.72 1.99 4.62
CA VAL A 93 -0.86 2.01 6.07
C VAL A 93 -0.25 0.75 6.65
N ALA A 94 0.48 0.90 7.76
CA ALA A 94 1.00 -0.21 8.54
C ALA A 94 0.47 -0.13 9.97
N GLN A 95 0.08 -1.28 10.52
CA GLN A 95 -0.24 -1.44 11.92
C GLN A 95 0.84 -2.33 12.55
N LEU A 96 1.66 -1.75 13.40
CA LEU A 96 2.63 -2.48 14.19
C LEU A 96 1.98 -2.91 15.51
N THR A 97 2.72 -3.56 16.37
CA THR A 97 2.24 -3.87 17.72
C THR A 97 2.12 -2.55 18.50
N GLY A 98 0.91 -1.99 18.52
CA GLY A 98 0.59 -0.70 19.15
C GLY A 98 0.45 0.44 18.14
N PRO A 99 1.53 1.00 17.57
CA PRO A 99 1.43 2.18 16.71
C PRO A 99 0.95 1.86 15.30
N ARG A 100 0.29 2.86 14.69
CA ARG A 100 -0.14 2.86 13.30
C ARG A 100 0.60 3.96 12.54
N TYR A 101 1.03 3.66 11.33
CA TYR A 101 1.73 4.58 10.45
C TYR A 101 1.09 4.61 9.07
N GLU A 102 1.25 5.72 8.37
CA GLU A 102 0.76 5.87 7.00
C GLU A 102 1.75 6.69 6.17
N THR A 103 1.79 6.41 4.86
CA THR A 103 2.55 7.25 3.93
C THR A 103 1.80 8.56 3.66
N ALA A 104 2.48 9.51 3.03
CA ALA A 104 1.80 10.64 2.42
C ALA A 104 0.80 10.15 1.37
N ALA A 105 -0.23 10.92 1.13
CA ALA A 105 -1.23 10.60 0.12
C ALA A 105 -0.67 10.82 -1.29
N TRP A 106 -1.16 9.99 -2.22
CA TRP A 106 -0.90 10.11 -3.65
C TRP A 106 -2.24 10.30 -4.35
N CYS A 107 -2.47 11.50 -4.83
CA CYS A 107 -3.72 11.88 -5.49
C CYS A 107 -3.56 12.06 -7.00
#